data_a402b7ff2247b1d8bbec31383cff1661
#
_entry.id   a402b7ff2247b1d8bbec31383cff1661
#
_cell.length_a   1.000
_cell.length_b   1.000
_cell.length_c   1.000
_cell.angle_alpha   90.00
_cell.angle_beta   90.00
_cell.angle_gamma   90.00
#
_symmetry.space_group_name_H-M   'P 1'
#
loop_
_entity.id
_entity.type
_entity.pdbx_description
1 polymer ?
#
loop_
_entity_poly.entity_id
_entity_poly.type
_entity_poly.pdbx_seq_one_letter_code
_entity_poly.pdbx_strand_id
1 'polypeptide(L)'
;MPKPYFRQVPNLEYINRNKENTSISEYITVKNIFKKGRIRPDIFGNLNFFTKYKVIGDDRPDNVAYEIYNDPALDWVVLLSNNILNVQSEWPLTQGALDDVLIKKYGSYEKLHSIHHYETIEIKNSRGGIILPGGLETSKTWRTNGNFIQAINTKINQITGTESKIATVTMNNGIKDLKVGDEILIQNVSETTFNGRFPVTEVLSVGDIVIRFKYVLPSVPENKQPEILGTEQATFTVAGNIGTGNAYYYEYFDDNQYNTVPASSIIKEVTNYQYEIKKEDAKRNIYLIKPIFLNVLYNDMNKIMPYKKGGTQYVSPTLKKGENIRLYQ
;
A
#
# COMPACT_ATOMS: atom_id res chain seq x y z
N MET A 1 38.61 10.25 -16.17
CA MET A 1 38.04 9.46 -15.06
C MET A 1 36.97 10.23 -14.37
N PRO A 2 35.86 9.63 -14.03
CA PRO A 2 34.81 10.26 -13.22
C PRO A 2 35.39 10.69 -11.88
N LYS A 3 34.99 11.88 -11.42
CA LYS A 3 35.48 12.39 -10.13
C LYS A 3 34.43 12.14 -9.06
N PRO A 4 34.81 11.70 -7.85
CA PRO A 4 33.94 11.64 -6.70
C PRO A 4 33.22 12.97 -6.47
N TYR A 5 32.00 12.94 -5.97
CA TYR A 5 31.13 14.13 -5.82
C TYR A 5 31.84 15.29 -5.12
N PHE A 6 32.41 15.05 -3.94
CA PHE A 6 33.06 16.10 -3.15
C PHE A 6 34.32 16.69 -3.78
N ARG A 7 34.95 16.01 -4.74
CA ARG A 7 36.06 16.62 -5.51
C ARG A 7 35.54 17.65 -6.53
N GLN A 8 34.28 17.57 -6.91
CA GLN A 8 33.64 18.52 -7.84
C GLN A 8 33.06 19.72 -7.10
N VAL A 9 32.74 19.58 -5.81
CA VAL A 9 32.20 20.67 -4.99
C VAL A 9 33.31 21.70 -4.74
N PRO A 10 33.05 23.00 -5.01
CA PRO A 10 34.03 24.07 -4.79
C PRO A 10 34.23 24.33 -3.30
N ASN A 11 35.32 25.00 -2.98
CA ASN A 11 35.71 25.31 -1.63
C ASN A 11 35.11 26.68 -1.16
N LEU A 12 34.96 26.78 0.13
CA LEU A 12 34.56 27.99 0.84
C LEU A 12 35.57 28.24 1.95
N GLU A 13 36.17 29.43 2.00
CA GLU A 13 36.92 29.88 3.15
C GLU A 13 35.99 30.60 4.10
N TYR A 14 35.98 30.20 5.38
CA TYR A 14 35.23 30.91 6.41
C TYR A 14 36.02 30.95 7.72
N ILE A 15 35.60 31.84 8.63
CA ILE A 15 36.26 32.02 9.91
C ILE A 15 35.85 30.91 10.86
N ASN A 16 36.84 30.25 11.43
CA ASN A 16 36.61 29.24 12.48
C ASN A 16 36.40 29.95 13.83
N ARG A 17 35.18 29.82 14.37
CA ARG A 17 34.83 30.39 15.68
C ARG A 17 34.99 29.43 16.87
N ASN A 18 35.44 28.21 16.62
CA ASN A 18 35.52 27.15 17.67
C ASN A 18 36.81 27.20 18.50
N LYS A 19 37.73 28.12 18.21
CA LYS A 19 38.92 28.31 19.02
C LYS A 19 38.80 29.58 19.86
N GLU A 20 38.95 29.42 21.16
CA GLU A 20 39.17 30.53 22.07
C GLU A 20 40.42 31.34 21.60
N ASN A 21 40.32 32.61 21.43
CA ASN A 21 41.37 33.50 20.93
C ASN A 21 41.71 33.45 19.44
N THR A 22 40.80 33.08 18.56
CA THR A 22 41.04 33.20 17.13
C THR A 22 41.07 34.67 16.68
N SER A 23 42.14 35.08 16.05
CA SER A 23 42.16 36.33 15.35
C SER A 23 41.11 36.30 14.23
N ILE A 24 40.45 37.46 13.99
CA ILE A 24 39.41 37.61 12.95
C ILE A 24 39.92 37.26 11.54
N SER A 25 41.21 37.01 11.39
CA SER A 25 41.91 36.68 10.15
C SER A 25 42.14 35.20 9.88
N GLU A 26 41.80 34.30 10.82
CA GLU A 26 41.98 32.87 10.60
C GLU A 26 40.82 32.28 9.77
N TYR A 27 41.09 32.04 8.52
CA TYR A 27 40.20 31.34 7.60
C TYR A 27 40.56 29.88 7.48
N ILE A 28 39.56 29.03 7.49
CA ILE A 28 39.69 27.61 7.14
C ILE A 28 38.99 27.31 5.82
N THR A 29 39.59 26.46 5.03
CA THR A 29 39.04 26.04 3.75
C THR A 29 38.23 24.78 3.94
N VAL A 30 36.96 24.79 3.58
CA VAL A 30 36.03 23.65 3.62
C VAL A 30 35.34 23.48 2.29
N LYS A 31 34.74 22.31 2.07
CA LYS A 31 33.85 22.11 0.93
C LYS A 31 32.55 22.87 1.13
N ASN A 32 32.06 23.54 0.08
CA ASN A 32 30.80 24.25 0.14
C ASN A 32 29.62 23.28 0.00
N ILE A 33 29.21 22.67 1.12
CA ILE A 33 28.10 21.72 1.17
C ILE A 33 26.73 22.32 0.80
N PHE A 34 26.60 23.65 0.81
CA PHE A 34 25.40 24.34 0.37
C PHE A 34 25.25 24.32 -1.16
N LYS A 35 26.32 24.00 -1.88
CA LYS A 35 26.29 23.88 -3.32
C LYS A 35 26.01 22.45 -3.73
N LYS A 36 24.83 22.23 -4.33
CA LYS A 36 24.34 20.91 -4.72
C LYS A 36 24.34 20.76 -6.24
N GLY A 37 24.80 19.59 -6.71
CA GLY A 37 24.58 19.14 -8.08
C GLY A 37 23.10 18.83 -8.32
N ARG A 38 22.67 18.95 -9.55
CA ARG A 38 21.34 18.53 -9.98
C ARG A 38 21.39 18.03 -11.42
N ILE A 39 20.51 17.10 -11.71
CA ILE A 39 20.20 16.71 -13.09
C ILE A 39 19.29 17.81 -13.67
N ARG A 40 19.51 18.16 -14.93
CA ARG A 40 18.66 19.14 -15.62
C ARG A 40 17.21 18.63 -15.65
N PRO A 41 16.20 19.53 -15.57
CA PRO A 41 14.80 19.15 -15.56
C PRO A 41 14.35 18.41 -16.83
N ASP A 42 14.92 18.77 -18.00
CA ASP A 42 14.64 18.11 -19.29
C ASP A 42 15.10 16.65 -19.33
N ILE A 43 16.19 16.32 -18.63
CA ILE A 43 16.67 14.95 -18.48
C ILE A 43 15.86 14.24 -17.40
N PHE A 44 15.69 14.87 -16.23
CA PHE A 44 15.00 14.26 -15.08
C PHE A 44 13.54 13.92 -15.37
N GLY A 45 12.86 14.72 -16.16
CA GLY A 45 11.45 14.50 -16.58
C GLY A 45 11.26 13.47 -17.69
N ASN A 46 12.32 12.90 -18.24
CA ASN A 46 12.22 11.98 -19.38
C ASN A 46 12.79 10.61 -19.03
N LEU A 47 11.90 9.64 -18.86
CA LEU A 47 12.24 8.25 -18.50
C LEU A 47 13.18 7.55 -19.50
N ASN A 48 13.27 8.02 -20.74
CA ASN A 48 14.17 7.42 -21.74
C ASN A 48 15.66 7.52 -21.38
N PHE A 49 16.02 8.49 -20.52
CA PHE A 49 17.38 8.63 -20.03
C PHE A 49 17.72 7.67 -18.88
N PHE A 50 16.71 7.01 -18.31
CA PHE A 50 16.86 6.16 -17.14
C PHE A 50 16.58 4.69 -17.45
N THR A 51 17.12 3.82 -16.60
CA THR A 51 16.79 2.40 -16.50
C THR A 51 16.21 2.15 -15.13
N LYS A 52 15.14 1.36 -15.06
CA LYS A 52 14.62 0.87 -13.77
C LYS A 52 15.61 -0.15 -13.19
N TYR A 53 15.89 -0.02 -11.92
CA TYR A 53 16.72 -0.95 -11.17
C TYR A 53 16.05 -1.27 -9.83
N LYS A 54 16.17 -2.51 -9.38
CA LYS A 54 15.68 -2.92 -8.06
C LYS A 54 16.87 -3.25 -7.18
N VAL A 55 17.06 -2.51 -6.10
CA VAL A 55 18.11 -2.76 -5.12
C VAL A 55 17.93 -4.14 -4.51
N ILE A 56 18.95 -4.99 -4.59
CA ILE A 56 18.92 -6.37 -4.13
C ILE A 56 19.58 -6.45 -2.74
N GLY A 57 18.93 -7.18 -1.84
CA GLY A 57 19.49 -7.41 -0.50
C GLY A 57 19.86 -6.12 0.22
N ASP A 58 21.09 -6.06 0.69
CA ASP A 58 21.68 -4.97 1.47
C ASP A 58 22.62 -4.09 0.64
N ASP A 59 22.46 -4.05 -0.69
CA ASP A 59 23.31 -3.28 -1.56
C ASP A 59 23.29 -1.80 -1.21
N ARG A 60 24.49 -1.24 -1.09
CA ARG A 60 24.73 0.17 -0.86
C ARG A 60 24.82 0.93 -2.19
N PRO A 61 24.65 2.26 -2.18
CA PRO A 61 24.73 3.04 -3.42
C PRO A 61 26.04 2.85 -4.20
N ASP A 62 27.16 2.61 -3.52
CA ASP A 62 28.47 2.35 -4.11
C ASP A 62 28.52 0.97 -4.81
N ASN A 63 27.86 -0.06 -4.25
CA ASN A 63 27.74 -1.37 -4.88
C ASN A 63 26.92 -1.29 -6.16
N VAL A 64 25.77 -0.62 -6.09
CA VAL A 64 24.92 -0.38 -7.26
C VAL A 64 25.65 0.42 -8.35
N ALA A 65 26.43 1.44 -7.94
CA ALA A 65 27.24 2.22 -8.87
C ALA A 65 28.31 1.36 -9.55
N TYR A 66 28.96 0.47 -8.80
CA TYR A 66 29.95 -0.45 -9.36
C TYR A 66 29.31 -1.41 -10.36
N GLU A 67 28.17 -1.98 -10.03
CA GLU A 67 27.46 -2.93 -10.92
C GLU A 67 27.07 -2.28 -12.25
N ILE A 68 26.53 -1.07 -12.22
CA ILE A 68 25.95 -0.43 -13.41
C ILE A 68 26.99 0.41 -14.18
N TYR A 69 27.89 1.08 -13.47
CA TYR A 69 28.85 2.02 -14.06
C TYR A 69 30.29 1.53 -14.01
N ASN A 70 30.53 0.38 -13.38
CA ASN A 70 31.88 -0.19 -13.15
C ASN A 70 32.82 0.77 -12.39
N ASP A 71 32.23 1.65 -11.56
CA ASP A 71 32.97 2.62 -10.74
C ASP A 71 32.18 2.96 -9.47
N PRO A 72 32.62 2.51 -8.27
CA PRO A 72 31.90 2.78 -7.01
C PRO A 72 31.92 4.27 -6.63
N ALA A 73 32.83 5.08 -7.18
CA ALA A 73 32.90 6.51 -6.94
C ALA A 73 31.73 7.29 -7.60
N LEU A 74 30.86 6.59 -8.34
CA LEU A 74 29.65 7.12 -8.95
C LEU A 74 28.39 6.90 -8.10
N ASP A 75 28.52 6.53 -6.83
CA ASP A 75 27.45 6.44 -5.85
C ASP A 75 26.54 7.69 -5.85
N TRP A 76 27.15 8.87 -6.00
CA TRP A 76 26.45 10.14 -6.08
C TRP A 76 25.51 10.24 -7.31
N VAL A 77 25.83 9.56 -8.42
CA VAL A 77 24.96 9.51 -9.60
C VAL A 77 23.70 8.72 -9.28
N VAL A 78 23.84 7.59 -8.59
CA VAL A 78 22.72 6.77 -8.11
C VAL A 78 21.80 7.59 -7.22
N LEU A 79 22.35 8.29 -6.23
CA LEU A 79 21.61 9.12 -5.29
C LEU A 79 20.94 10.32 -5.99
N LEU A 80 21.68 10.97 -6.87
CA LEU A 80 21.18 12.15 -7.61
C LEU A 80 20.05 11.78 -8.59
N SER A 81 20.13 10.61 -9.23
CA SER A 81 19.11 10.10 -10.15
C SER A 81 17.76 9.88 -9.47
N ASN A 82 17.76 9.63 -8.16
CA ASN A 82 16.56 9.40 -7.36
C ASN A 82 16.25 10.57 -6.41
N ASN A 83 16.98 11.67 -6.50
CA ASN A 83 16.87 12.82 -5.60
C ASN A 83 17.01 12.47 -4.11
N ILE A 84 17.78 11.43 -3.79
CA ILE A 84 18.04 10.99 -2.41
C ILE A 84 19.01 11.99 -1.77
N LEU A 85 18.59 12.59 -0.67
CA LEU A 85 19.36 13.57 0.11
C LEU A 85 19.93 12.95 1.39
N ASN A 86 19.17 12.09 2.01
CA ASN A 86 19.54 11.41 3.23
C ASN A 86 19.52 9.89 3.03
N VAL A 87 20.70 9.33 2.82
CA VAL A 87 20.87 7.89 2.58
C VAL A 87 20.33 7.06 3.75
N GLN A 88 20.43 7.54 5.00
CA GLN A 88 19.99 6.79 6.16
C GLN A 88 18.47 6.61 6.24
N SER A 89 17.69 7.54 5.68
CA SER A 89 16.22 7.50 5.74
C SER A 89 15.55 7.16 4.41
N GLU A 90 16.22 7.46 3.29
CA GLU A 90 15.64 7.36 1.95
C GLU A 90 16.16 6.16 1.16
N TRP A 91 17.32 5.59 1.53
CA TRP A 91 17.81 4.34 0.98
C TRP A 91 17.19 3.14 1.71
N PRO A 92 16.96 1.99 1.01
CA PRO A 92 16.44 0.80 1.66
C PRO A 92 17.31 0.32 2.82
N LEU A 93 16.69 0.04 3.95
CA LEU A 93 17.36 -0.50 5.12
C LEU A 93 17.58 -2.02 4.98
N THR A 94 18.58 -2.53 5.70
CA THR A 94 18.71 -3.97 5.94
C THR A 94 17.55 -4.45 6.82
N GLN A 95 17.19 -5.74 6.73
CA GLN A 95 16.06 -6.27 7.52
C GLN A 95 16.24 -6.03 9.03
N GLY A 96 17.44 -6.28 9.57
CA GLY A 96 17.70 -6.07 10.99
C GLY A 96 17.61 -4.61 11.41
N ALA A 97 18.12 -3.68 10.59
CA ALA A 97 18.01 -2.25 10.87
C ALA A 97 16.57 -1.76 10.77
N LEU A 98 15.79 -2.32 9.84
CA LEU A 98 14.37 -2.02 9.71
C LEU A 98 13.60 -2.47 10.96
N ASP A 99 13.80 -3.71 11.39
CA ASP A 99 13.14 -4.26 12.59
C ASP A 99 13.44 -3.42 13.83
N ASP A 100 14.71 -3.02 14.02
CA ASP A 100 15.11 -2.13 15.14
C ASP A 100 14.42 -0.76 15.08
N VAL A 101 14.33 -0.18 13.90
CA VAL A 101 13.64 1.11 13.69
C VAL A 101 12.15 0.97 13.97
N LEU A 102 11.53 -0.11 13.49
CA LEU A 102 10.10 -0.35 13.66
C LEU A 102 9.73 -0.60 15.13
N ILE A 103 10.53 -1.40 15.84
CA ILE A 103 10.32 -1.63 17.29
C ILE A 103 10.41 -0.31 18.07
N LYS A 104 11.40 0.53 17.74
CA LYS A 104 11.53 1.85 18.37
C LYS A 104 10.34 2.77 18.05
N LYS A 105 9.85 2.72 16.79
CA LYS A 105 8.73 3.55 16.34
C LYS A 105 7.41 3.17 17.02
N TYR A 106 7.09 1.89 17.11
CA TYR A 106 5.81 1.40 17.63
C TYR A 106 5.85 1.04 19.12
N GLY A 107 7.03 0.87 19.70
CA GLY A 107 7.26 0.65 21.13
C GLY A 107 7.02 -0.79 21.61
N SER A 108 6.30 -1.63 20.85
CA SER A 108 6.13 -3.05 21.14
C SER A 108 5.78 -3.87 19.91
N TYR A 109 6.04 -5.18 19.96
CA TYR A 109 5.65 -6.12 18.91
C TYR A 109 4.14 -6.19 18.72
N GLU A 110 3.35 -6.12 19.78
CA GLU A 110 1.88 -6.14 19.70
C GLU A 110 1.36 -4.97 18.90
N LYS A 111 1.87 -3.76 19.17
CA LYS A 111 1.50 -2.55 18.40
C LYS A 111 2.00 -2.62 16.96
N LEU A 112 3.18 -3.20 16.73
CA LEU A 112 3.72 -3.37 15.39
C LEU A 112 2.85 -4.31 14.55
N HIS A 113 2.26 -5.36 15.15
CA HIS A 113 1.37 -6.30 14.48
C HIS A 113 -0.12 -5.94 14.58
N SER A 114 -0.47 -4.83 15.21
CA SER A 114 -1.86 -4.34 15.20
C SER A 114 -2.27 -3.86 13.80
N ILE A 115 -3.58 -3.84 13.56
CA ILE A 115 -4.14 -3.44 12.28
C ILE A 115 -3.87 -1.95 12.04
N HIS A 116 -3.26 -1.64 10.90
CA HIS A 116 -3.06 -0.27 10.41
C HIS A 116 -4.29 0.21 9.64
N HIS A 117 -4.69 -0.56 8.63
CA HIS A 117 -5.84 -0.26 7.78
C HIS A 117 -6.34 -1.53 7.08
N TYR A 118 -7.38 -1.38 6.29
CA TYR A 118 -7.91 -2.43 5.43
C TYR A 118 -7.64 -2.07 3.96
N GLU A 119 -7.28 -3.06 3.15
CA GLU A 119 -7.10 -2.92 1.71
C GLU A 119 -8.04 -3.84 0.95
N THR A 120 -8.45 -3.42 -0.25
CA THR A 120 -9.18 -4.30 -1.17
C THR A 120 -8.29 -5.42 -1.70
N ILE A 121 -8.89 -6.58 -1.96
CA ILE A 121 -8.27 -7.69 -2.69
C ILE A 121 -8.68 -7.56 -4.17
N GLU A 122 -7.73 -7.82 -5.07
CA GLU A 122 -8.02 -7.79 -6.51
C GLU A 122 -9.02 -8.87 -6.89
N ILE A 123 -10.09 -8.48 -7.60
CA ILE A 123 -11.07 -9.40 -8.18
C ILE A 123 -11.04 -9.23 -9.69
N LYS A 124 -10.89 -10.35 -10.38
CA LYS A 124 -10.89 -10.43 -11.83
C LYS A 124 -12.11 -11.20 -12.32
N ASN A 125 -12.60 -10.81 -13.48
CA ASN A 125 -13.62 -11.59 -14.18
C ASN A 125 -13.00 -12.82 -14.85
N SER A 126 -13.87 -13.66 -15.44
CA SER A 126 -13.49 -14.88 -16.16
C SER A 126 -12.55 -14.62 -17.35
N ARG A 127 -12.55 -13.41 -17.91
CA ARG A 127 -11.69 -12.97 -19.02
C ARG A 127 -10.41 -12.28 -18.58
N GLY A 128 -10.12 -12.22 -17.25
CA GLY A 128 -8.95 -11.58 -16.69
C GLY A 128 -9.06 -10.06 -16.54
N GLY A 129 -10.20 -9.45 -16.84
CA GLY A 129 -10.46 -8.05 -16.59
C GLY A 129 -10.58 -7.77 -15.08
N ILE A 130 -10.00 -6.66 -14.62
CA ILE A 130 -10.05 -6.27 -13.21
C ILE A 130 -11.40 -5.61 -12.93
N ILE A 131 -12.21 -6.24 -12.06
CA ILE A 131 -13.48 -5.71 -11.57
C ILE A 131 -13.24 -4.81 -10.36
N LEU A 132 -12.45 -5.29 -9.40
CA LEU A 132 -12.03 -4.55 -8.23
C LEU A 132 -10.50 -4.55 -8.18
N PRO A 133 -9.83 -3.38 -8.26
CA PRO A 133 -8.40 -3.31 -8.08
C PRO A 133 -8.01 -3.61 -6.63
N GLY A 134 -6.91 -4.35 -6.44
CA GLY A 134 -6.35 -4.61 -5.12
C GLY A 134 -5.54 -3.45 -4.58
N GLY A 135 -5.42 -3.39 -3.24
CA GLY A 135 -4.55 -2.42 -2.56
C GLY A 135 -5.15 -1.02 -2.40
N LEU A 136 -6.45 -0.85 -2.63
CA LEU A 136 -7.14 0.40 -2.28
C LEU A 136 -7.41 0.42 -0.78
N GLU A 137 -6.97 1.48 -0.10
CA GLU A 137 -7.22 1.67 1.32
C GLU A 137 -8.72 1.86 1.58
N THR A 138 -9.23 1.17 2.58
CA THR A 138 -10.65 1.15 2.91
C THR A 138 -10.88 1.02 4.41
N SER A 139 -12.13 1.09 4.83
CA SER A 139 -12.53 0.86 6.22
C SER A 139 -12.96 -0.60 6.45
N LYS A 140 -12.98 -1.04 7.70
CA LYS A 140 -13.53 -2.36 8.08
C LYS A 140 -14.96 -2.57 7.59
N THR A 141 -15.73 -1.50 7.49
CA THR A 141 -17.13 -1.51 7.06
C THR A 141 -17.29 -1.01 5.62
N TRP A 142 -16.22 -1.06 4.84
CA TRP A 142 -16.24 -0.56 3.48
C TRP A 142 -17.31 -1.27 2.66
N ARG A 143 -18.07 -0.48 1.96
CA ARG A 143 -19.13 -0.91 1.07
C ARG A 143 -18.91 -0.22 -0.26
N THR A 144 -19.00 -0.99 -1.32
CA THR A 144 -18.85 -0.44 -2.65
C THR A 144 -20.20 0.01 -3.22
N ASN A 145 -20.13 1.05 -4.04
CA ASN A 145 -21.16 1.43 -4.97
C ASN A 145 -20.74 0.98 -6.37
N GLY A 146 -21.66 0.69 -7.24
CA GLY A 146 -21.38 0.33 -8.61
C GLY A 146 -21.53 -1.18 -8.87
N ASN A 147 -20.46 -1.85 -9.25
CA ASN A 147 -20.52 -3.28 -9.65
C ASN A 147 -20.74 -4.26 -8.49
N PHE A 148 -20.68 -3.78 -7.24
CA PHE A 148 -20.91 -4.58 -6.06
C PHE A 148 -22.18 -4.14 -5.34
N ILE A 149 -23.06 -5.08 -5.09
CA ILE A 149 -24.32 -4.87 -4.39
C ILE A 149 -24.24 -5.60 -3.05
N GLN A 150 -24.59 -4.93 -1.97
CA GLN A 150 -24.65 -5.57 -0.66
C GLN A 150 -25.83 -6.57 -0.65
N ALA A 151 -25.62 -7.73 -0.01
CA ALA A 151 -26.64 -8.73 0.17
C ALA A 151 -27.96 -8.14 0.69
N ILE A 152 -29.04 -8.51 0.09
CA ILE A 152 -30.36 -8.01 0.37
C ILE A 152 -31.00 -8.84 1.48
N ASN A 153 -31.51 -8.18 2.50
CA ASN A 153 -32.42 -8.80 3.45
C ASN A 153 -33.77 -9.05 2.78
N THR A 154 -34.21 -10.29 2.76
CA THR A 154 -35.49 -10.63 2.16
C THR A 154 -36.38 -11.34 3.15
N LYS A 155 -37.68 -11.16 3.01
CA LYS A 155 -38.68 -11.74 3.90
C LYS A 155 -38.92 -13.20 3.54
N ILE A 156 -38.98 -14.03 4.58
CA ILE A 156 -39.42 -15.42 4.45
C ILE A 156 -40.95 -15.43 4.35
N ASN A 157 -41.47 -16.08 3.32
CA ASN A 157 -42.94 -16.29 3.19
C ASN A 157 -43.38 -17.51 3.96
N GLN A 158 -42.58 -18.56 3.90
CA GLN A 158 -42.89 -19.84 4.56
C GLN A 158 -41.61 -20.56 4.89
N ILE A 159 -41.53 -21.19 6.05
CA ILE A 159 -40.52 -22.11 6.43
C ILE A 159 -41.16 -23.38 6.99
N THR A 160 -40.75 -24.54 6.54
CA THR A 160 -41.28 -25.82 6.99
C THR A 160 -40.14 -26.73 7.41
N GLY A 161 -40.27 -27.38 8.55
CA GLY A 161 -39.32 -28.39 9.01
C GLY A 161 -39.85 -29.79 8.85
N THR A 162 -38.96 -30.78 8.86
CA THR A 162 -39.29 -32.19 8.83
C THR A 162 -38.69 -32.93 10.03
N GLU A 163 -39.17 -34.14 10.30
CA GLU A 163 -38.60 -35.02 11.35
C GLU A 163 -37.15 -35.42 11.05
N SER A 164 -36.75 -35.37 9.80
CA SER A 164 -35.36 -35.59 9.37
C SER A 164 -34.49 -34.34 9.49
N LYS A 165 -34.90 -33.32 10.22
CA LYS A 165 -34.19 -32.04 10.45
C LYS A 165 -33.89 -31.28 9.16
N ILE A 166 -34.72 -31.36 8.17
CA ILE A 166 -34.60 -30.62 6.93
C ILE A 166 -35.60 -29.47 6.96
N ALA A 167 -35.11 -28.24 6.84
CA ALA A 167 -35.95 -27.09 6.65
C ALA A 167 -36.04 -26.73 5.16
N THR A 168 -37.27 -26.39 4.73
CA THR A 168 -37.52 -25.83 3.40
C THR A 168 -38.04 -24.44 3.55
N VAL A 169 -37.36 -23.48 2.93
CA VAL A 169 -37.68 -22.05 2.95
C VAL A 169 -38.24 -21.64 1.60
N THR A 170 -39.31 -20.83 1.65
CA THR A 170 -39.87 -20.16 0.48
C THR A 170 -39.86 -18.68 0.71
N MET A 171 -39.34 -17.92 -0.24
CA MET A 171 -39.26 -16.46 -0.18
C MET A 171 -39.72 -15.85 -1.48
N ASN A 172 -40.27 -14.65 -1.38
CA ASN A 172 -40.56 -13.78 -2.53
C ASN A 172 -39.46 -12.72 -2.66
N ASN A 173 -39.06 -12.43 -3.88
CA ASN A 173 -38.02 -11.42 -4.17
C ASN A 173 -36.69 -11.73 -3.48
N GLY A 174 -36.08 -12.82 -3.83
CA GLY A 174 -34.81 -13.23 -3.28
C GLY A 174 -33.64 -13.07 -4.25
N ILE A 175 -32.55 -13.65 -3.87
CA ILE A 175 -31.27 -13.62 -4.58
C ILE A 175 -31.38 -14.48 -5.82
N LYS A 176 -31.00 -13.94 -6.97
CA LYS A 176 -31.16 -14.60 -8.27
C LYS A 176 -30.27 -15.85 -8.45
N ASP A 177 -29.17 -15.95 -7.71
CA ASP A 177 -28.11 -16.96 -7.94
C ASP A 177 -27.73 -17.77 -6.70
N LEU A 178 -28.72 -18.12 -5.87
CA LEU A 178 -28.47 -18.98 -4.72
C LEU A 178 -27.97 -20.36 -5.16
N LYS A 179 -26.86 -20.80 -4.59
CA LYS A 179 -26.20 -22.08 -4.90
C LYS A 179 -26.14 -22.98 -3.68
N VAL A 180 -26.02 -24.26 -3.95
CA VAL A 180 -25.72 -25.25 -2.90
C VAL A 180 -24.36 -24.96 -2.30
N GLY A 181 -24.30 -24.87 -0.96
CA GLY A 181 -23.10 -24.51 -0.22
C GLY A 181 -23.05 -23.03 0.23
N ASP A 182 -23.91 -22.17 -0.31
CA ASP A 182 -24.03 -20.79 0.19
C ASP A 182 -24.54 -20.80 1.64
N GLU A 183 -23.99 -19.94 2.47
CA GLU A 183 -24.40 -19.82 3.87
C GLU A 183 -25.49 -18.78 4.01
N ILE A 184 -26.58 -19.14 4.66
CA ILE A 184 -27.72 -18.29 4.95
C ILE A 184 -27.78 -17.96 6.45
N LEU A 185 -28.20 -16.75 6.78
CA LEU A 185 -28.54 -16.35 8.14
C LEU A 185 -30.07 -16.14 8.22
N ILE A 186 -30.73 -16.93 9.04
CA ILE A 186 -32.14 -16.80 9.34
C ILE A 186 -32.29 -16.22 10.74
N GLN A 187 -33.10 -15.17 10.86
CA GLN A 187 -33.33 -14.46 12.11
C GLN A 187 -34.83 -14.09 12.26
N ASN A 188 -35.24 -13.92 13.51
CA ASN A 188 -36.57 -13.47 13.88
C ASN A 188 -37.71 -14.43 13.48
N VAL A 189 -37.42 -15.69 13.28
CA VAL A 189 -38.43 -16.73 13.19
C VAL A 189 -38.87 -17.08 14.60
N SER A 190 -40.20 -17.17 14.83
CA SER A 190 -40.78 -17.42 16.15
C SER A 190 -40.32 -18.77 16.75
N GLU A 191 -40.22 -19.79 15.91
CA GLU A 191 -39.59 -21.06 16.27
C GLU A 191 -38.08 -20.96 16.20
N THR A 192 -37.43 -20.88 17.36
CA THR A 192 -36.01 -20.60 17.51
C THR A 192 -35.09 -21.60 16.81
N THR A 193 -35.55 -22.84 16.61
CA THR A 193 -34.79 -23.88 15.94
C THR A 193 -34.44 -23.54 14.49
N PHE A 194 -35.23 -22.68 13.85
CA PHE A 194 -34.96 -22.22 12.48
C PHE A 194 -33.97 -21.08 12.42
N ASN A 195 -33.74 -20.38 13.54
CA ASN A 195 -32.80 -19.25 13.56
C ASN A 195 -31.35 -19.75 13.64
N GLY A 196 -30.47 -19.14 12.87
CA GLY A 196 -29.06 -19.46 12.85
C GLY A 196 -28.44 -19.32 11.46
N ARG A 197 -27.19 -19.74 11.38
CA ARG A 197 -26.45 -19.82 10.11
C ARG A 197 -26.43 -21.24 9.61
N PHE A 198 -26.81 -21.41 8.38
CA PHE A 198 -26.92 -22.74 7.79
C PHE A 198 -26.41 -22.74 6.36
N PRO A 199 -25.67 -23.77 5.94
CA PRO A 199 -25.34 -23.97 4.54
C PRO A 199 -26.59 -24.47 3.76
N VAL A 200 -26.78 -23.93 2.58
CA VAL A 200 -27.82 -24.42 1.65
C VAL A 200 -27.44 -25.79 1.16
N THR A 201 -28.32 -26.77 1.39
CA THR A 201 -28.08 -28.14 0.97
C THR A 201 -28.71 -28.48 -0.37
N GLU A 202 -29.81 -27.83 -0.73
CA GLU A 202 -30.50 -28.04 -1.98
C GLU A 202 -31.22 -26.75 -2.40
N VAL A 203 -31.16 -26.39 -3.66
CA VAL A 203 -31.91 -25.31 -4.26
C VAL A 203 -33.02 -25.91 -5.12
N LEU A 204 -34.28 -25.70 -4.73
CA LEU A 204 -35.45 -26.29 -5.40
C LEU A 204 -35.94 -25.46 -6.56
N SER A 205 -35.90 -24.13 -6.42
CA SER A 205 -36.21 -23.20 -7.49
C SER A 205 -35.49 -21.87 -7.29
N VAL A 206 -34.92 -21.32 -8.36
CA VAL A 206 -34.40 -19.99 -8.45
C VAL A 206 -35.19 -19.28 -9.53
N GLY A 207 -35.97 -18.28 -9.13
CA GLY A 207 -36.77 -17.51 -10.05
C GLY A 207 -36.80 -16.05 -9.64
N ASP A 208 -37.18 -15.19 -10.56
CA ASP A 208 -37.22 -13.73 -10.32
C ASP A 208 -38.22 -13.35 -9.20
N ILE A 209 -39.15 -14.23 -8.87
CA ILE A 209 -40.23 -13.95 -7.94
C ILE A 209 -40.21 -14.84 -6.71
N VAL A 210 -39.89 -16.13 -6.84
CA VAL A 210 -39.89 -17.11 -5.73
C VAL A 210 -38.62 -17.93 -5.71
N ILE A 211 -38.01 -17.97 -4.55
CA ILE A 211 -36.86 -18.86 -4.29
C ILE A 211 -37.28 -19.89 -3.25
N ARG A 212 -36.92 -21.13 -3.52
CA ARG A 212 -37.11 -22.25 -2.60
C ARG A 212 -35.80 -23.03 -2.43
N PHE A 213 -35.39 -23.21 -1.18
CA PHE A 213 -34.17 -23.94 -0.84
C PHE A 213 -34.34 -24.76 0.45
N LYS A 214 -33.40 -25.65 0.68
CA LYS A 214 -33.33 -26.47 1.89
C LYS A 214 -32.04 -26.30 2.64
N TYR A 215 -32.08 -26.46 3.96
CA TYR A 215 -30.96 -26.57 4.85
C TYR A 215 -31.22 -27.55 6.00
N VAL A 216 -30.17 -27.95 6.73
CA VAL A 216 -30.24 -28.88 7.84
C VAL A 216 -30.35 -28.14 9.16
N LEU A 217 -31.36 -28.51 9.96
CA LEU A 217 -31.60 -27.96 11.30
C LEU A 217 -30.73 -28.65 12.36
N PRO A 218 -30.36 -27.98 13.44
CA PRO A 218 -29.64 -28.59 14.56
C PRO A 218 -30.48 -29.58 15.35
N SER A 219 -31.78 -29.34 15.43
CA SER A 219 -32.77 -30.21 16.10
C SER A 219 -34.07 -30.28 15.33
N VAL A 220 -34.93 -31.21 15.69
CA VAL A 220 -36.29 -31.28 15.15
C VAL A 220 -37.09 -30.13 15.76
N PRO A 221 -37.74 -29.26 14.97
CA PRO A 221 -38.54 -28.17 15.49
C PRO A 221 -39.81 -28.69 16.16
N GLU A 222 -40.21 -28.05 17.26
CA GLU A 222 -41.47 -28.34 17.92
C GLU A 222 -42.65 -27.98 17.00
N ASN A 223 -42.56 -26.78 16.39
CA ASN A 223 -43.50 -26.37 15.36
C ASN A 223 -42.85 -26.50 13.97
N LYS A 224 -43.33 -27.47 13.18
CA LYS A 224 -42.79 -27.74 11.86
C LYS A 224 -43.12 -26.66 10.81
N GLN A 225 -44.08 -25.83 11.09
CA GLN A 225 -44.45 -24.70 10.23
C GLN A 225 -44.64 -23.47 11.12
N PRO A 226 -43.63 -22.63 11.27
CA PRO A 226 -43.68 -21.48 12.13
C PRO A 226 -44.73 -20.47 11.63
N GLU A 227 -45.32 -19.77 12.57
CA GLU A 227 -46.24 -18.68 12.28
C GLU A 227 -45.46 -17.50 11.68
N ILE A 228 -45.77 -17.14 10.43
CA ILE A 228 -45.08 -16.09 9.71
C ILE A 228 -45.74 -14.75 9.97
N LEU A 229 -45.16 -13.91 10.80
CA LEU A 229 -45.70 -12.60 11.18
C LEU A 229 -45.26 -11.46 10.25
N GLY A 230 -44.93 -11.68 9.02
CA GLY A 230 -44.59 -10.63 8.05
C GLY A 230 -43.30 -9.80 8.36
N THR A 231 -42.72 -10.01 9.54
CA THR A 231 -41.48 -9.37 10.00
C THR A 231 -40.27 -10.28 9.98
N GLU A 232 -40.49 -11.58 9.70
CA GLU A 232 -39.44 -12.58 9.62
C GLU A 232 -38.56 -12.33 8.40
N GLN A 233 -37.25 -12.30 8.60
CA GLN A 233 -36.28 -11.96 7.57
C GLN A 233 -35.22 -13.06 7.46
N ALA A 234 -34.90 -13.45 6.23
CA ALA A 234 -33.70 -14.19 5.94
C ALA A 234 -32.66 -13.26 5.36
N THR A 235 -31.47 -13.29 5.92
CA THR A 235 -30.31 -12.59 5.41
C THR A 235 -29.35 -13.61 4.86
N PHE A 236 -28.97 -13.45 3.60
CA PHE A 236 -28.00 -14.33 2.97
C PHE A 236 -26.61 -13.83 3.25
N THR A 237 -25.74 -14.69 3.77
CA THR A 237 -24.35 -14.40 3.97
C THR A 237 -23.52 -15.57 3.48
N VAL A 238 -22.54 -15.34 2.67
CA VAL A 238 -21.54 -16.34 2.33
C VAL A 238 -20.48 -16.35 3.42
N ALA A 239 -20.07 -17.56 3.82
CA ALA A 239 -19.22 -17.80 4.96
C ALA A 239 -17.90 -17.01 4.91
N GLY A 240 -17.82 -16.01 5.71
CA GLY A 240 -16.62 -15.29 6.02
C GLY A 240 -16.76 -14.74 7.42
N ASN A 241 -16.25 -15.43 8.40
CA ASN A 241 -16.30 -14.99 9.77
C ASN A 241 -15.31 -13.83 9.99
N ILE A 242 -15.73 -12.62 9.69
CA ILE A 242 -15.02 -11.43 10.14
C ILE A 242 -15.57 -11.13 11.52
N GLY A 243 -14.83 -11.52 12.54
CA GLY A 243 -15.14 -11.46 13.96
C GLY A 243 -16.31 -10.58 14.38
N THR A 244 -17.24 -11.14 15.14
CA THR A 244 -18.34 -10.47 15.87
C THR A 244 -19.18 -9.45 15.10
N GLY A 245 -19.47 -9.68 13.85
CA GLY A 245 -20.35 -8.83 13.06
C GLY A 245 -20.95 -9.61 11.93
N ASN A 246 -22.14 -9.23 11.51
CA ASN A 246 -22.84 -9.85 10.40
C ASN A 246 -21.90 -10.02 9.21
N ALA A 247 -21.68 -11.27 8.77
CA ALA A 247 -20.94 -11.53 7.56
C ALA A 247 -21.80 -11.08 6.37
N TYR A 248 -21.26 -10.17 5.58
CA TYR A 248 -21.90 -9.70 4.37
C TYR A 248 -21.20 -10.34 3.19
N TYR A 249 -21.93 -10.63 2.10
CA TYR A 249 -21.33 -10.90 0.83
C TYR A 249 -21.74 -9.85 -0.19
N TYR A 250 -20.99 -9.76 -1.26
CA TYR A 250 -21.20 -8.78 -2.30
C TYR A 250 -21.49 -9.48 -3.61
N GLU A 251 -22.43 -8.98 -4.36
CA GLU A 251 -22.71 -9.40 -5.71
C GLU A 251 -21.98 -8.48 -6.69
N TYR A 252 -21.40 -9.04 -7.72
CA TYR A 252 -20.88 -8.29 -8.84
C TYR A 252 -21.41 -8.88 -10.14
N PHE A 253 -21.55 -8.01 -11.14
CA PHE A 253 -22.10 -8.39 -12.43
C PHE A 253 -20.92 -8.67 -13.40
N ASP A 254 -20.86 -9.88 -13.94
CA ASP A 254 -19.86 -10.31 -14.90
C ASP A 254 -20.48 -11.31 -15.88
N ASP A 255 -20.11 -11.19 -17.16
CA ASP A 255 -20.60 -12.02 -18.25
C ASP A 255 -22.14 -12.22 -18.29
N ASN A 256 -22.88 -11.15 -18.00
CA ASN A 256 -24.33 -11.14 -17.86
C ASN A 256 -24.88 -12.01 -16.72
N GLN A 257 -24.08 -12.30 -15.72
CA GLN A 257 -24.46 -13.02 -14.52
C GLN A 257 -24.05 -12.27 -13.26
N TYR A 258 -24.85 -12.41 -12.21
CA TYR A 258 -24.47 -11.95 -10.88
C TYR A 258 -23.67 -13.05 -10.20
N ASN A 259 -22.47 -12.69 -9.78
CA ASN A 259 -21.57 -13.54 -9.01
C ASN A 259 -21.44 -13.02 -7.59
N THR A 260 -21.34 -13.92 -6.64
CA THR A 260 -21.20 -13.58 -5.23
C THR A 260 -19.77 -13.80 -4.74
N VAL A 261 -19.28 -12.88 -3.92
CA VAL A 261 -17.94 -12.98 -3.31
C VAL A 261 -18.09 -12.78 -1.81
N PRO A 262 -17.52 -13.65 -0.97
CA PRO A 262 -17.50 -13.43 0.49
C PRO A 262 -16.82 -12.12 0.84
N ALA A 263 -17.34 -11.42 1.85
CA ALA A 263 -16.74 -10.16 2.30
C ALA A 263 -15.27 -10.30 2.69
N SER A 264 -14.88 -11.43 3.28
CA SER A 264 -13.49 -11.76 3.60
C SER A 264 -12.58 -11.92 2.36
N SER A 265 -13.16 -12.13 1.18
CA SER A 265 -12.41 -12.22 -0.08
C SER A 265 -12.29 -10.87 -0.80
N ILE A 266 -12.88 -9.81 -0.26
CA ILE A 266 -12.90 -8.47 -0.87
C ILE A 266 -11.93 -7.54 -0.15
N ILE A 267 -11.81 -7.68 1.17
CA ILE A 267 -10.92 -6.86 1.99
C ILE A 267 -9.99 -7.72 2.82
N LYS A 268 -8.78 -7.23 3.02
CA LYS A 268 -7.77 -7.82 3.91
C LYS A 268 -7.31 -6.82 4.95
N GLU A 269 -6.93 -7.32 6.10
CA GLU A 269 -6.28 -6.54 7.14
C GLU A 269 -4.80 -6.34 6.78
N VAL A 270 -4.32 -5.12 6.93
CA VAL A 270 -2.91 -4.76 6.76
C VAL A 270 -2.39 -4.31 8.12
N THR A 271 -1.39 -5.00 8.63
CA THR A 271 -0.76 -4.62 9.91
C THR A 271 0.21 -3.47 9.73
N ASN A 272 0.57 -2.79 10.82
CA ASN A 272 1.61 -1.76 10.80
C ASN A 272 2.92 -2.30 10.20
N TYR A 273 3.31 -3.53 10.56
CA TYR A 273 4.51 -4.17 10.02
C TYR A 273 4.45 -4.33 8.49
N GLN A 274 3.35 -4.86 7.97
CA GLN A 274 3.15 -5.03 6.53
C GLN A 274 3.15 -3.70 5.78
N TYR A 275 2.54 -2.67 6.37
CA TYR A 275 2.53 -1.32 5.81
C TYR A 275 3.93 -0.73 5.71
N GLU A 276 4.73 -0.85 6.78
CA GLU A 276 6.10 -0.32 6.78
C GLU A 276 7.02 -1.12 5.84
N ILE A 277 6.88 -2.44 5.77
CA ILE A 277 7.62 -3.26 4.78
C ILE A 277 7.28 -2.84 3.36
N LYS A 278 5.99 -2.63 3.05
CA LYS A 278 5.57 -2.16 1.72
C LYS A 278 6.21 -0.81 1.35
N LYS A 279 6.32 0.10 2.32
CA LYS A 279 7.03 1.37 2.15
C LYS A 279 8.53 1.20 1.92
N GLU A 280 9.14 0.31 2.66
CA GLU A 280 10.57 0.02 2.54
C GLU A 280 10.89 -0.65 1.20
N ASP A 281 10.06 -1.61 0.78
CA ASP A 281 10.19 -2.25 -0.53
C ASP A 281 10.00 -1.27 -1.69
N ALA A 282 9.18 -0.24 -1.52
CA ALA A 282 9.02 0.80 -2.52
C ALA A 282 10.32 1.58 -2.77
N LYS A 283 11.14 1.80 -1.72
CA LYS A 283 12.45 2.45 -1.84
C LYS A 283 13.45 1.64 -2.66
N ARG A 284 13.27 0.32 -2.76
CA ARG A 284 14.15 -0.55 -3.56
C ARG A 284 14.01 -0.32 -5.07
N ASN A 285 12.90 0.25 -5.50
CA ASN A 285 12.65 0.53 -6.90
C ASN A 285 13.21 1.91 -7.26
N ILE A 286 14.39 1.94 -7.85
CA ILE A 286 15.11 3.15 -8.20
C ILE A 286 15.27 3.31 -9.71
N TYR A 287 15.60 4.51 -10.12
CA TYR A 287 15.92 4.85 -11.50
C TYR A 287 17.38 5.23 -11.60
N LEU A 288 18.10 4.68 -12.57
CA LEU A 288 19.51 4.95 -12.80
C LEU A 288 19.68 5.57 -14.18
N ILE A 289 20.43 6.66 -14.26
CA ILE A 289 20.76 7.26 -15.55
C ILE A 289 21.59 6.26 -16.38
N LYS A 290 21.25 6.09 -17.65
CA LYS A 290 21.95 5.15 -18.51
C LYS A 290 23.41 5.56 -18.67
N PRO A 291 24.38 4.62 -18.71
CA PRO A 291 25.82 4.90 -18.78
C PRO A 291 26.20 5.82 -19.96
N ILE A 292 25.50 5.71 -21.08
CA ILE A 292 25.74 6.55 -22.27
C ILE A 292 25.53 8.05 -22.03
N PHE A 293 24.75 8.41 -21.02
CA PHE A 293 24.45 9.82 -20.69
C PHE A 293 25.29 10.39 -19.54
N LEU A 294 26.19 9.62 -18.96
CA LEU A 294 27.07 10.08 -17.88
C LEU A 294 27.91 11.31 -18.26
N ASN A 295 28.39 11.37 -19.51
CA ASN A 295 29.14 12.51 -19.98
C ASN A 295 28.32 13.81 -19.98
N VAL A 296 27.03 13.72 -20.26
CA VAL A 296 26.13 14.87 -20.20
C VAL A 296 26.02 15.36 -18.77
N LEU A 297 25.84 14.44 -17.81
CA LEU A 297 25.77 14.76 -16.40
C LEU A 297 27.08 15.42 -15.89
N TYR A 298 28.25 14.88 -16.28
CA TYR A 298 29.54 15.49 -15.94
C TYR A 298 29.71 16.88 -16.51
N ASN A 299 29.31 17.09 -17.74
CA ASN A 299 29.37 18.42 -18.36
C ASN A 299 28.45 19.42 -17.64
N ASP A 300 27.28 18.99 -17.22
CA ASP A 300 26.37 19.82 -16.45
C ASP A 300 26.94 20.13 -15.04
N MET A 301 27.54 19.14 -14.38
CA MET A 301 28.21 19.36 -13.09
C MET A 301 29.38 20.36 -13.23
N ASN A 302 30.20 20.23 -14.26
CA ASN A 302 31.31 21.17 -14.54
C ASN A 302 30.82 22.59 -14.82
N LYS A 303 29.58 22.79 -15.27
CA LYS A 303 28.99 24.13 -15.48
C LYS A 303 28.32 24.68 -14.23
N ILE A 304 27.72 23.83 -13.39
CA ILE A 304 26.94 24.23 -12.22
C ILE A 304 27.82 24.43 -10.99
N MET A 305 28.85 23.60 -10.82
CA MET A 305 29.68 23.61 -9.61
C MET A 305 30.59 24.82 -9.48
N PRO A 306 31.24 25.34 -10.52
CA PRO A 306 32.11 26.52 -10.38
C PRO A 306 31.34 27.74 -9.90
N TYR A 307 32.04 28.61 -9.17
CA TYR A 307 31.53 29.92 -8.85
C TYR A 307 31.59 30.83 -10.08
N LYS A 308 30.53 31.60 -10.28
CA LYS A 308 30.50 32.60 -11.34
C LYS A 308 31.15 33.91 -10.81
N LYS A 309 31.88 34.60 -11.68
CA LYS A 309 32.40 35.96 -11.38
C LYS A 309 31.22 36.86 -11.01
N GLY A 310 31.38 37.64 -9.97
CA GLY A 310 30.40 38.63 -9.49
C GLY A 310 30.22 38.53 -7.98
N GLY A 311 30.46 39.63 -7.29
CA GLY A 311 30.37 39.75 -5.83
C GLY A 311 31.73 39.72 -5.13
N THR A 312 31.78 40.32 -3.96
CA THR A 312 32.96 40.56 -3.11
C THR A 312 33.59 39.26 -2.60
N GLN A 313 32.83 38.19 -2.54
CA GLN A 313 33.27 36.89 -2.04
C GLN A 313 33.97 36.00 -3.08
N TYR A 314 33.95 36.39 -4.34
CA TYR A 314 34.55 35.56 -5.41
C TYR A 314 36.07 35.67 -5.41
N VAL A 315 36.75 34.54 -5.24
CA VAL A 315 38.23 34.44 -5.35
C VAL A 315 38.61 33.75 -6.65
N SER A 316 38.01 32.58 -6.91
CA SER A 316 38.24 31.82 -8.13
C SER A 316 37.00 30.94 -8.47
N PRO A 317 36.95 30.27 -9.63
CA PRO A 317 35.89 29.35 -9.94
C PRO A 317 35.72 28.22 -8.90
N THR A 318 36.77 27.89 -8.18
CA THR A 318 36.81 26.82 -7.19
C THR A 318 36.81 27.29 -5.75
N LEU A 319 36.86 28.62 -5.51
CA LEU A 319 37.00 29.20 -4.18
C LEU A 319 36.19 30.49 -4.01
N LYS A 320 35.43 30.55 -2.94
CA LYS A 320 34.83 31.77 -2.37
C LYS A 320 35.36 32.00 -0.97
N LYS A 321 35.44 33.23 -0.57
CA LYS A 321 35.80 33.66 0.78
C LYS A 321 34.55 34.19 1.47
N GLY A 322 34.18 33.61 2.63
CA GLY A 322 33.08 34.10 3.43
C GLY A 322 33.37 35.53 3.91
N GLU A 323 32.38 36.42 3.83
CA GLU A 323 32.49 37.77 4.43
C GLU A 323 32.56 37.65 5.94
N ASN A 324 33.35 38.54 6.54
CA ASN A 324 33.39 38.65 7.98
C ASN A 324 32.11 39.36 8.43
N ILE A 325 31.06 38.60 8.69
CA ILE A 325 29.84 39.14 9.26
C ILE A 325 30.17 39.53 10.69
N ARG A 326 30.51 40.80 10.91
CA ARG A 326 30.44 41.39 12.24
C ARG A 326 28.96 41.30 12.64
N LEU A 327 28.66 40.41 13.56
CA LEU A 327 27.41 40.52 14.31
C LEU A 327 27.57 41.84 15.09
N TYR A 328 26.86 42.87 14.64
CA TYR A 328 26.71 44.06 15.42
C TYR A 328 26.08 43.65 16.75
N GLN A 329 26.79 43.91 17.82
CA GLN A 329 26.27 43.90 19.19
C GLN A 329 25.18 44.94 19.33
#